data_1763cbf0b2e5b9163ebbf544c7533466
#
_entry.id   1763cbf0b2e5b9163ebbf544c7533466
#
_cell.length_a   1.000
_cell.length_b   1.000
_cell.length_c   1.000
_cell.angle_alpha   90.00
_cell.angle_beta   90.00
_cell.angle_gamma   90.00
#
_symmetry.space_group_name_H-M   'P 1'
#
loop_
_entity.id
_entity.type
_entity.pdbx_description
1 polymer ?
#
loop_
_entity_poly.entity_id
_entity_poly.type
_entity_poly.pdbx_seq_one_letter_code
_entity_poly.pdbx_strand_id
1 'polypeptide(L)'
;MKKVRFLLLAAMVALFTGCQKEVAEQELDNNKPTPTGDTRIIIEGEGMIGPVTRSSDGRVEFEGGYATGAGLYNKDAQPEVAAHPDAGYEVNYFYGGPENELHRYDYAQSGSSTFTVPLGGQDHKFRCGFKEKKRDLTVNAGIGGSVSPSGTNSYRVEKPISITATPESGYEFAGWTVTQGDVTIENPGSPATTTTLHNSHSTITANFKSGAELVFTVRTSANKIVPMPV
;
A
#
# COMPACT_ATOMS: atom_id res chain seq x y z
N MET A 1 -39.53 21.90 -48.15
CA MET A 1 -39.08 21.31 -49.43
C MET A 1 -37.58 21.07 -49.42
N LYS A 2 -37.22 19.90 -49.90
CA LYS A 2 -35.88 19.35 -50.25
C LYS A 2 -35.00 18.81 -49.11
N LYS A 3 -35.17 17.50 -48.98
CA LYS A 3 -34.20 16.53 -48.50
C LYS A 3 -32.99 16.47 -49.44
N VAL A 4 -31.79 16.32 -48.88
CA VAL A 4 -30.70 15.64 -49.61
C VAL A 4 -30.03 14.67 -48.66
N ARG A 5 -30.17 13.40 -48.98
CA ARG A 5 -29.39 12.25 -48.50
C ARG A 5 -28.08 12.24 -49.28
N PHE A 6 -27.00 11.91 -48.64
CA PHE A 6 -25.89 11.20 -49.29
C PHE A 6 -25.29 10.10 -48.41
N LEU A 7 -25.19 9.07 -49.03
CA LEU A 7 -24.97 7.67 -48.85
C LEU A 7 -23.47 7.39 -48.79
N LEU A 8 -23.15 6.42 -47.96
CA LEU A 8 -22.08 5.42 -48.00
C LEU A 8 -20.92 5.57 -48.98
N LEU A 9 -19.71 5.36 -48.47
CA LEU A 9 -18.82 4.40 -49.10
C LEU A 9 -17.99 3.62 -48.02
N ALA A 10 -18.03 2.32 -48.19
CA ALA A 10 -17.41 1.34 -47.34
C ALA A 10 -15.99 0.98 -47.86
N ALA A 11 -15.22 0.42 -46.94
CA ALA A 11 -14.14 -0.57 -47.11
C ALA A 11 -12.75 -0.10 -47.52
N MET A 12 -11.77 -0.29 -46.66
CA MET A 12 -10.77 -1.35 -46.87
C MET A 12 -9.97 -1.67 -45.60
N VAL A 13 -9.93 -2.96 -45.34
CA VAL A 13 -9.16 -3.64 -44.29
C VAL A 13 -7.65 -3.49 -44.59
N ALA A 14 -6.87 -3.15 -43.58
CA ALA A 14 -5.48 -3.52 -43.51
C ALA A 14 -5.13 -3.92 -42.07
N LEU A 15 -4.93 -5.20 -41.91
CA LEU A 15 -4.36 -5.86 -40.74
C LEU A 15 -2.93 -5.35 -40.51
N PHE A 16 -2.71 -4.66 -39.40
CA PHE A 16 -1.40 -4.57 -38.78
C PHE A 16 -1.56 -4.93 -37.30
N THR A 17 -1.11 -6.13 -36.99
CA THR A 17 -0.81 -6.57 -35.63
C THR A 17 0.34 -5.74 -35.08
N GLY A 18 0.03 -4.78 -34.26
CA GLY A 18 0.97 -4.01 -33.46
C GLY A 18 0.32 -3.73 -32.12
N CYS A 19 0.94 -4.24 -31.08
CA CYS A 19 0.56 -4.07 -29.68
C CYS A 19 0.41 -2.60 -29.36
N GLN A 20 -0.79 -2.04 -29.47
CA GLN A 20 -1.13 -0.73 -28.94
C GLN A 20 -1.70 -0.94 -27.55
N LYS A 21 -0.90 -0.51 -26.57
CA LYS A 21 -1.37 -0.20 -25.23
C LYS A 21 -2.52 0.79 -25.39
N GLU A 22 -3.73 0.38 -25.03
CA GLU A 22 -4.87 1.28 -24.93
C GLU A 22 -4.49 2.38 -23.93
N VAL A 23 -4.25 3.56 -24.48
CA VAL A 23 -4.27 4.78 -23.69
C VAL A 23 -5.74 5.02 -23.43
N ALA A 24 -6.20 4.75 -22.21
CA ALA A 24 -7.51 5.17 -21.76
C ALA A 24 -7.60 6.69 -21.99
N GLU A 25 -8.49 7.12 -22.89
CA GLU A 25 -8.88 8.51 -22.99
C GLU A 25 -9.49 8.88 -21.63
N GLN A 26 -8.71 9.60 -20.82
CA GLN A 26 -9.25 10.29 -19.67
C GLN A 26 -10.18 11.37 -20.19
N GLU A 27 -11.48 11.22 -19.91
CA GLU A 27 -12.44 12.32 -20.07
C GLU A 27 -11.85 13.54 -19.34
N LEU A 28 -11.53 14.56 -20.12
CA LEU A 28 -11.19 15.88 -19.62
C LEU A 28 -12.38 16.38 -18.82
N ASP A 29 -12.26 16.40 -17.50
CA ASP A 29 -13.19 17.14 -16.64
C ASP A 29 -13.05 18.62 -16.96
N ASN A 30 -13.89 19.09 -17.87
CA ASN A 30 -13.94 20.48 -18.34
C ASN A 30 -14.35 21.48 -17.26
N ASN A 31 -14.54 21.02 -16.01
CA ASN A 31 -14.97 21.86 -14.91
C ASN A 31 -13.84 22.21 -13.92
N LYS A 32 -12.63 21.73 -14.17
CA LYS A 32 -11.47 22.10 -13.35
C LYS A 32 -10.84 23.37 -13.93
N PRO A 33 -10.72 24.46 -13.16
CA PRO A 33 -10.16 25.70 -13.68
C PRO A 33 -8.74 25.48 -14.18
N THR A 34 -8.51 25.74 -15.46
CA THR A 34 -7.17 25.78 -16.03
C THR A 34 -6.37 26.82 -15.24
N PRO A 35 -5.19 26.49 -14.68
CA PRO A 35 -4.38 27.43 -13.95
C PRO A 35 -3.97 28.59 -14.86
N THR A 36 -4.60 29.75 -14.68
CA THR A 36 -4.31 30.97 -15.45
C THR A 36 -4.05 32.09 -14.45
N GLY A 37 -2.80 32.41 -14.23
CA GLY A 37 -2.45 33.50 -13.32
C GLY A 37 -0.94 33.69 -13.21
N ASP A 38 -0.53 34.69 -12.46
CA ASP A 38 0.86 35.09 -12.31
C ASP A 38 1.49 34.53 -11.02
N THR A 39 0.69 33.95 -10.13
CA THR A 39 1.16 33.41 -8.85
C THR A 39 1.36 31.90 -8.95
N ARG A 40 2.52 31.44 -8.55
CA ARG A 40 2.97 30.08 -8.76
C ARG A 40 2.99 29.27 -7.47
N ILE A 41 2.56 28.01 -7.57
CA ILE A 41 2.90 26.95 -6.59
C ILE A 41 3.84 25.95 -7.26
N ILE A 42 5.01 25.75 -6.66
CA ILE A 42 5.98 24.72 -7.03
C ILE A 42 5.95 23.64 -5.96
N ILE A 43 5.92 22.38 -6.37
CA ILE A 43 6.08 21.23 -5.47
C ILE A 43 7.31 20.46 -5.95
N GLU A 44 8.26 20.21 -5.05
CA GLU A 44 9.49 19.48 -5.33
C GLU A 44 9.89 18.64 -4.12
N GLY A 45 10.83 17.72 -4.29
CA GLY A 45 11.33 16.92 -3.17
C GLY A 45 12.16 15.73 -3.61
N GLU A 46 12.57 14.94 -2.62
CA GLU A 46 13.33 13.72 -2.85
C GLU A 46 12.43 12.65 -3.50
N GLY A 47 13.01 11.88 -4.43
CA GLY A 47 12.26 10.83 -5.13
C GLY A 47 11.28 11.34 -6.20
N MET A 48 11.37 12.61 -6.60
CA MET A 48 10.53 13.15 -7.68
C MET A 48 10.80 12.41 -9.00
N ILE A 49 9.73 11.92 -9.64
CA ILE A 49 9.78 11.14 -10.87
C ILE A 49 9.47 12.07 -12.06
N GLY A 50 10.50 12.36 -12.86
CA GLY A 50 10.36 13.18 -14.06
C GLY A 50 10.47 14.68 -13.82
N PRO A 51 10.51 15.48 -14.89
CA PRO A 51 10.53 16.93 -14.80
C PRO A 51 9.21 17.41 -14.20
N VAL A 52 9.24 18.56 -13.50
CA VAL A 52 8.04 19.31 -13.13
C VAL A 52 7.31 19.69 -14.42
N THR A 53 6.67 18.71 -15.05
CA THR A 53 5.83 18.96 -16.20
C THR A 53 4.57 19.62 -15.68
N ARG A 54 4.15 20.68 -16.36
CA ARG A 54 2.85 21.33 -16.17
C ARG A 54 1.77 20.30 -16.48
N SER A 55 1.52 19.38 -15.53
CA SER A 55 0.33 18.57 -15.58
C SER A 55 -0.85 19.52 -15.47
N SER A 56 -1.84 19.37 -16.33
CA SER A 56 -3.05 20.19 -16.33
C SER A 56 -3.81 20.09 -14.99
N ASP A 57 -3.51 19.08 -14.18
CA ASP A 57 -4.12 18.82 -12.87
C ASP A 57 -3.22 19.23 -11.68
N GLY A 58 -2.05 19.80 -11.95
CA GLY A 58 -1.10 20.21 -10.90
C GLY A 58 -0.48 19.05 -10.13
N ARG A 59 -0.47 17.84 -10.71
CA ARG A 59 0.08 16.65 -10.08
C ARG A 59 1.59 16.52 -10.30
N VAL A 60 2.32 16.16 -9.26
CA VAL A 60 3.77 15.89 -9.25
C VAL A 60 3.98 14.50 -8.68
N GLU A 61 4.66 13.63 -9.44
CA GLU A 61 4.92 12.23 -9.05
C GLU A 61 6.20 12.12 -8.24
N PHE A 62 6.17 11.24 -7.24
CA PHE A 62 7.30 10.88 -6.39
C PHE A 62 7.37 9.37 -6.22
N GLU A 63 8.54 8.87 -5.83
CA GLU A 63 8.62 7.50 -5.36
C GLU A 63 7.76 7.33 -4.09
N GLY A 64 6.76 6.44 -4.16
CA GLY A 64 5.86 6.15 -3.06
C GLY A 64 4.65 7.07 -2.90
N GLY A 65 4.32 7.88 -3.91
CA GLY A 65 3.12 8.70 -3.90
C GLY A 65 3.16 9.87 -4.86
N TYR A 66 2.21 10.78 -4.73
CA TYR A 66 2.16 12.00 -5.51
C TYR A 66 1.65 13.18 -4.69
N ALA A 67 1.93 14.39 -5.16
CA ALA A 67 1.35 15.60 -4.61
C ALA A 67 0.53 16.34 -5.67
N THR A 68 -0.47 17.10 -5.24
CA THR A 68 -1.35 17.92 -6.09
C THR A 68 -1.30 19.38 -5.70
N GLY A 69 -1.73 20.26 -6.61
CA GLY A 69 -1.82 21.71 -6.37
C GLY A 69 -0.67 22.53 -6.92
N ALA A 70 0.29 21.92 -7.64
CA ALA A 70 1.29 22.70 -8.36
C ALA A 70 0.67 23.42 -9.56
N GLY A 71 1.11 24.64 -9.87
CA GLY A 71 0.59 25.37 -11.03
C GLY A 71 0.69 26.88 -10.94
N LEU A 72 0.01 27.55 -11.88
CA LEU A 72 -0.15 29.00 -11.93
C LEU A 72 -1.60 29.36 -11.57
N TYR A 73 -1.77 30.32 -10.70
CA TYR A 73 -3.06 30.72 -10.14
C TYR A 73 -3.24 32.24 -10.16
N ASN A 74 -4.47 32.69 -10.12
CA ASN A 74 -4.76 34.09 -9.85
C ASN A 74 -4.30 34.45 -8.41
N LYS A 75 -3.84 35.67 -8.23
CA LYS A 75 -3.29 36.15 -6.95
C LYS A 75 -4.21 35.95 -5.74
N ASP A 76 -5.53 35.98 -5.93
CA ASP A 76 -6.53 35.83 -4.89
C ASP A 76 -7.06 34.41 -4.73
N ALA A 77 -6.50 33.44 -5.49
CA ALA A 77 -6.91 32.06 -5.43
C ALA A 77 -6.52 31.40 -4.11
N GLN A 78 -7.27 30.37 -3.76
CA GLN A 78 -7.05 29.53 -2.59
C GLN A 78 -6.98 28.05 -2.99
N PRO A 79 -5.97 27.65 -3.78
CA PRO A 79 -5.85 26.27 -4.19
C PRO A 79 -5.62 25.33 -3.01
N GLU A 80 -6.02 24.08 -3.20
CA GLU A 80 -5.66 22.98 -2.30
C GLU A 80 -4.34 22.37 -2.75
N VAL A 81 -3.43 22.17 -1.81
CA VAL A 81 -2.17 21.46 -2.00
C VAL A 81 -2.18 20.23 -1.09
N ALA A 82 -1.95 19.06 -1.66
CA ALA A 82 -2.09 17.80 -0.92
C ALA A 82 -1.00 16.79 -1.28
N ALA A 83 -0.61 15.97 -0.29
CA ALA A 83 0.26 14.82 -0.46
C ALA A 83 -0.54 13.52 -0.34
N HIS A 84 -0.37 12.63 -1.31
CA HIS A 84 -1.11 11.37 -1.45
C HIS A 84 -0.12 10.19 -1.49
N PRO A 85 0.11 9.51 -0.36
CA PRO A 85 0.97 8.32 -0.33
C PRO A 85 0.31 7.13 -1.04
N ASP A 86 1.11 6.35 -1.76
CA ASP A 86 0.70 5.06 -2.33
C ASP A 86 0.52 3.99 -1.24
N ALA A 87 -0.11 2.87 -1.59
CA ALA A 87 -0.24 1.72 -0.71
C ALA A 87 1.15 1.24 -0.23
N GLY A 88 1.30 1.09 1.08
CA GLY A 88 2.57 0.71 1.70
C GLY A 88 3.56 1.85 1.93
N TYR A 89 3.16 3.10 1.66
CA TYR A 89 3.93 4.30 1.98
C TYR A 89 3.18 5.22 2.95
N GLU A 90 3.90 6.18 3.51
CA GLU A 90 3.36 7.26 4.33
C GLU A 90 4.11 8.56 4.01
N VAL A 91 3.50 9.69 4.32
CA VAL A 91 4.15 10.99 4.16
C VAL A 91 5.37 11.05 5.09
N ASN A 92 6.55 11.28 4.50
CA ASN A 92 7.78 11.49 5.27
C ASN A 92 7.89 12.95 5.71
N TYR A 93 7.66 13.85 4.77
CA TYR A 93 7.57 15.28 5.01
C TYR A 93 6.66 15.92 3.95
N PHE A 94 5.90 16.92 4.37
CA PHE A 94 5.13 17.77 3.49
C PHE A 94 5.00 19.13 4.15
N TYR A 95 5.64 20.12 3.59
CA TYR A 95 5.64 21.47 4.13
C TYR A 95 5.89 22.49 3.03
N GLY A 96 5.47 23.74 3.27
CA GLY A 96 5.68 24.82 2.31
C GLY A 96 5.11 26.13 2.77
N GLY A 97 5.18 27.10 1.87
CA GLY A 97 4.70 28.45 2.07
C GLY A 97 5.36 29.44 1.12
N PRO A 98 5.17 30.76 1.33
CA PRO A 98 5.95 31.79 0.67
C PRO A 98 7.45 31.61 0.95
N GLU A 99 8.30 32.11 0.08
CA GLU A 99 9.76 31.91 0.16
C GLU A 99 10.36 32.30 1.52
N ASN A 100 9.79 33.30 2.18
CA ASN A 100 10.20 33.77 3.51
C ASN A 100 9.56 33.00 4.68
N GLU A 101 8.61 32.09 4.42
CA GLU A 101 7.86 31.30 5.42
C GLU A 101 7.64 29.85 4.96
N LEU A 102 8.71 29.10 4.67
CA LEU A 102 8.63 27.74 4.11
C LEU A 102 7.93 26.70 5.00
N HIS A 103 7.73 26.98 6.28
CA HIS A 103 7.00 26.14 7.22
C HIS A 103 5.67 26.75 7.69
N ARG A 104 5.07 27.65 6.87
CA ARG A 104 3.74 28.17 7.15
C ARG A 104 2.69 27.07 7.16
N TYR A 105 2.84 26.10 6.26
CA TYR A 105 2.05 24.88 6.18
C TYR A 105 2.99 23.71 6.44
N ASP A 106 2.73 22.90 7.46
CA ASP A 106 3.62 21.83 7.86
C ASP A 106 2.83 20.62 8.38
N TYR A 107 2.98 19.50 7.71
CA TYR A 107 2.38 18.22 8.07
C TYR A 107 2.73 17.82 9.52
N ALA A 108 4.00 18.00 9.94
CA ALA A 108 4.45 17.64 11.28
C ALA A 108 3.76 18.46 12.38
N GLN A 109 3.36 19.70 12.07
CA GLN A 109 2.68 20.59 13.03
C GLN A 109 1.18 20.34 13.09
N SER A 110 0.54 20.08 11.95
CA SER A 110 -0.92 19.94 11.83
C SER A 110 -1.41 18.51 11.77
N GLY A 111 -0.54 17.57 11.40
CA GLY A 111 -0.89 16.19 11.05
C GLY A 111 -1.72 16.07 9.77
N SER A 112 -1.93 17.17 9.03
CA SER A 112 -2.68 17.20 7.78
C SER A 112 -1.75 17.09 6.58
N SER A 113 -2.10 16.24 5.63
CA SER A 113 -1.45 16.15 4.32
C SER A 113 -2.14 17.01 3.24
N THR A 114 -3.07 17.86 3.65
CA THR A 114 -3.85 18.74 2.76
C THR A 114 -3.94 20.13 3.36
N PHE A 115 -3.65 21.15 2.56
CA PHE A 115 -3.69 22.55 2.96
C PHE A 115 -4.43 23.40 1.93
N THR A 116 -5.37 24.21 2.36
CA THR A 116 -5.89 25.34 1.55
C THR A 116 -4.92 26.51 1.67
N VAL A 117 -4.43 27.00 0.53
CA VAL A 117 -3.33 27.97 0.47
C VAL A 117 -3.82 29.31 -0.11
N PRO A 118 -4.18 30.30 0.72
CA PRO A 118 -4.46 31.66 0.26
C PRO A 118 -3.17 32.28 -0.29
N LEU A 119 -3.10 32.52 -1.59
CA LEU A 119 -1.87 32.96 -2.26
C LEU A 119 -1.49 34.41 -1.99
N GLY A 120 -2.46 35.32 -1.94
CA GLY A 120 -2.20 36.74 -1.68
C GLY A 120 -1.19 37.40 -2.64
N GLY A 121 -1.09 36.88 -3.87
CA GLY A 121 -0.16 37.34 -4.88
C GLY A 121 1.31 36.96 -4.66
N GLN A 122 1.59 36.00 -3.78
CA GLN A 122 2.96 35.50 -3.50
C GLN A 122 3.15 34.09 -4.04
N ASP A 123 4.30 33.82 -4.67
CA ASP A 123 4.70 32.49 -5.06
C ASP A 123 4.93 31.62 -3.81
N HIS A 124 4.53 30.37 -3.89
CA HIS A 124 4.67 29.39 -2.84
C HIS A 124 5.50 28.20 -3.30
N LYS A 125 6.29 27.66 -2.39
CA LYS A 125 7.09 26.47 -2.61
C LYS A 125 6.74 25.41 -1.57
N PHE A 126 6.45 24.20 -2.03
CA PHE A 126 6.22 23.05 -1.17
C PHE A 126 7.28 22.00 -1.37
N ARG A 127 7.63 21.34 -0.29
CA ARG A 127 8.50 20.16 -0.26
C ARG A 127 7.68 18.95 0.13
N CYS A 128 7.77 17.89 -0.67
CA CYS A 128 7.05 16.64 -0.45
C CYS A 128 8.00 15.45 -0.56
N GLY A 129 7.78 14.44 0.27
CA GLY A 129 8.49 13.17 0.17
C GLY A 129 7.76 12.08 0.95
N PHE A 130 7.91 10.85 0.47
CA PHE A 130 7.26 9.66 1.02
C PHE A 130 8.31 8.68 1.52
N LYS A 131 7.93 7.81 2.43
CA LYS A 131 8.77 6.71 2.94
C LYS A 131 7.95 5.45 3.06
N GLU A 132 8.61 4.29 3.04
CA GLU A 132 7.97 3.01 3.31
C GLU A 132 7.30 3.02 4.68
N LYS A 133 6.02 2.65 4.70
CA LYS A 133 5.27 2.45 5.93
C LYS A 133 5.62 1.11 6.53
N LYS A 134 6.16 1.09 7.74
CA LYS A 134 6.52 -0.13 8.47
C LYS A 134 5.69 -0.28 9.73
N ARG A 135 5.39 -1.53 10.08
CA ARG A 135 4.72 -1.92 11.33
C ARG A 135 5.36 -3.18 11.89
N ASP A 136 5.23 -3.38 13.17
CA ASP A 136 5.78 -4.56 13.82
C ASP A 136 4.81 -5.73 13.73
N LEU A 137 5.37 -6.90 13.41
CA LEU A 137 4.71 -8.18 13.51
C LEU A 137 5.39 -8.98 14.62
N THR A 138 4.60 -9.40 15.60
CA THR A 138 5.01 -10.35 16.62
C THR A 138 4.49 -11.74 16.24
N VAL A 139 5.41 -12.69 16.10
CA VAL A 139 5.08 -14.09 15.78
C VAL A 139 5.43 -14.96 16.98
N ASN A 140 4.40 -15.56 17.56
CA ASN A 140 4.51 -16.41 18.74
C ASN A 140 4.29 -17.89 18.40
N ALA A 141 4.97 -18.77 19.13
CA ALA A 141 4.67 -20.19 19.15
C ALA A 141 3.87 -20.54 20.42
N GLY A 142 2.81 -21.30 20.24
CA GLY A 142 2.16 -22.01 21.35
C GLY A 142 3.02 -23.18 21.85
N ILE A 143 2.54 -23.86 22.90
CA ILE A 143 3.19 -25.04 23.44
C ILE A 143 3.24 -26.15 22.37
N GLY A 144 4.38 -26.82 22.20
CA GLY A 144 4.55 -27.95 21.31
C GLY A 144 5.11 -27.63 19.95
N GLY A 145 5.75 -26.47 19.77
CA GLY A 145 6.43 -26.15 18.52
C GLY A 145 7.21 -24.83 18.55
N SER A 146 7.76 -24.48 17.42
CA SER A 146 8.52 -23.25 17.18
C SER A 146 8.04 -22.54 15.91
N VAL A 147 8.44 -21.29 15.73
CA VAL A 147 8.09 -20.46 14.58
C VAL A 147 9.30 -19.75 14.00
N SER A 148 9.22 -19.45 12.70
CA SER A 148 10.20 -18.63 12.01
C SER A 148 9.45 -17.68 11.05
N PRO A 149 9.71 -16.34 11.08
CA PRO A 149 10.48 -15.62 12.12
C PRO A 149 9.84 -15.74 13.50
N SER A 150 10.59 -15.49 14.58
CA SER A 150 10.05 -15.49 15.94
C SER A 150 10.20 -14.12 16.59
N GLY A 151 9.32 -13.81 17.56
CA GLY A 151 9.32 -12.54 18.28
C GLY A 151 8.85 -11.37 17.41
N THR A 152 9.23 -10.16 17.79
CA THR A 152 8.80 -8.92 17.16
C THR A 152 9.83 -8.43 16.15
N ASN A 153 9.40 -8.24 14.91
CA ASN A 153 10.20 -7.71 13.81
C ASN A 153 9.40 -6.68 13.03
N SER A 154 10.10 -5.67 12.49
CA SER A 154 9.48 -4.61 11.71
C SER A 154 9.48 -4.94 10.22
N TYR A 155 8.31 -4.89 9.61
CA TYR A 155 8.11 -5.21 8.19
C TYR A 155 7.40 -4.07 7.47
N ARG A 156 7.68 -3.94 6.19
CA ARG A 156 6.91 -3.07 5.30
C ARG A 156 5.48 -3.60 5.18
N VAL A 157 4.49 -2.72 5.36
CA VAL A 157 3.08 -3.07 5.15
C VAL A 157 2.79 -3.35 3.67
N GLU A 158 1.69 -4.04 3.41
CA GLU A 158 1.23 -4.44 2.07
C GLU A 158 2.27 -5.31 1.29
N LYS A 159 3.14 -6.00 2.02
CA LYS A 159 4.10 -6.97 1.44
C LYS A 159 3.95 -8.33 2.13
N PRO A 160 3.96 -9.42 1.36
CA PRO A 160 3.89 -10.76 1.93
C PRO A 160 5.15 -11.08 2.74
N ILE A 161 4.95 -11.65 3.92
CA ILE A 161 5.98 -12.09 4.86
C ILE A 161 5.83 -13.60 5.00
N SER A 162 6.87 -14.37 4.70
CA SER A 162 6.86 -15.83 4.89
C SER A 162 6.92 -16.17 6.37
N ILE A 163 6.04 -17.06 6.83
CA ILE A 163 5.99 -17.59 8.19
C ILE A 163 5.96 -19.10 8.15
N THR A 164 6.63 -19.73 9.12
CA THR A 164 6.69 -21.18 9.23
C THR A 164 6.53 -21.60 10.69
N ALA A 165 5.69 -22.59 10.94
CA ALA A 165 5.54 -23.27 12.22
C ALA A 165 6.12 -24.67 12.12
N THR A 166 6.91 -25.07 13.11
CA THR A 166 7.53 -26.38 13.18
C THR A 166 7.08 -27.08 14.46
N PRO A 167 6.23 -28.12 14.37
CA PRO A 167 5.84 -28.91 15.53
C PRO A 167 7.03 -29.65 16.15
N GLU A 168 7.04 -29.75 17.47
CA GLU A 168 7.91 -30.63 18.22
C GLU A 168 7.45 -32.09 18.16
N SER A 169 8.33 -33.02 18.59
CA SER A 169 7.97 -34.45 18.64
C SER A 169 6.74 -34.67 19.54
N GLY A 170 5.76 -35.41 19.02
CA GLY A 170 4.48 -35.66 19.69
C GLY A 170 3.43 -34.55 19.53
N TYR A 171 3.72 -33.54 18.74
CA TYR A 171 2.76 -32.48 18.42
C TYR A 171 2.47 -32.39 16.92
N GLU A 172 1.32 -31.81 16.59
CA GLU A 172 0.90 -31.47 15.24
C GLU A 172 0.53 -29.99 15.17
N PHE A 173 0.75 -29.36 14.01
CA PHE A 173 0.29 -28.00 13.79
C PHE A 173 -1.25 -27.96 13.77
N ALA A 174 -1.82 -27.02 14.52
CA ALA A 174 -3.28 -26.86 14.66
C ALA A 174 -3.82 -25.61 13.95
N GLY A 175 -2.95 -24.68 13.56
CA GLY A 175 -3.33 -23.48 12.82
C GLY A 175 -2.67 -22.21 13.33
N TRP A 176 -2.73 -21.17 12.51
CA TRP A 176 -2.36 -19.80 12.87
C TRP A 176 -3.56 -19.04 13.36
N THR A 177 -3.37 -18.18 14.36
CA THR A 177 -4.40 -17.28 14.89
C THR A 177 -3.87 -15.85 14.96
N VAL A 178 -4.66 -14.89 14.46
CA VAL A 178 -4.43 -13.47 14.71
C VAL A 178 -4.94 -13.15 16.10
N THR A 179 -4.06 -12.68 16.98
CA THR A 179 -4.40 -12.34 18.37
C THR A 179 -4.52 -10.84 18.59
N GLN A 180 -3.92 -10.04 17.69
CA GLN A 180 -4.00 -8.58 17.74
C GLN A 180 -3.69 -7.98 16.36
N GLY A 181 -4.32 -6.82 16.10
CA GLY A 181 -3.97 -5.95 14.96
C GLY A 181 -4.71 -6.28 13.68
N ASP A 182 -4.20 -5.70 12.57
CA ASP A 182 -4.76 -5.79 11.24
C ASP A 182 -3.74 -6.49 10.32
N VAL A 183 -3.93 -7.81 10.20
CA VAL A 183 -3.03 -8.70 9.46
C VAL A 183 -3.82 -9.82 8.80
N THR A 184 -3.50 -10.14 7.57
CA THR A 184 -4.08 -11.26 6.82
C THR A 184 -3.09 -12.42 6.77
N ILE A 185 -3.56 -13.64 7.03
CA ILE A 185 -2.81 -14.89 6.85
C ILE A 185 -3.43 -15.61 5.65
N GLU A 186 -2.63 -15.89 4.62
CA GLU A 186 -3.12 -16.45 3.35
C GLU A 186 -3.74 -17.84 3.54
N ASN A 187 -3.06 -18.73 4.27
CA ASN A 187 -3.58 -20.05 4.61
C ASN A 187 -3.33 -20.36 6.10
N PRO A 188 -4.28 -20.03 6.98
CA PRO A 188 -4.12 -20.27 8.42
C PRO A 188 -3.97 -21.74 8.81
N GLY A 189 -4.43 -22.67 7.96
CA GLY A 189 -4.33 -24.12 8.19
C GLY A 189 -3.01 -24.74 7.72
N SER A 190 -2.13 -24.00 7.05
CA SER A 190 -0.83 -24.49 6.59
C SER A 190 0.29 -24.08 7.54
N PRO A 191 1.18 -24.98 7.96
CA PRO A 191 2.31 -24.62 8.80
C PRO A 191 3.29 -23.67 8.12
N ALA A 192 3.40 -23.71 6.78
CA ALA A 192 4.17 -22.77 5.99
C ALA A 192 3.21 -21.97 5.10
N THR A 193 3.20 -20.66 5.28
CA THR A 193 2.32 -19.74 4.56
C THR A 193 2.90 -18.34 4.52
N THR A 194 2.14 -17.37 4.01
CA THR A 194 2.47 -15.94 4.04
C THR A 194 1.45 -15.17 4.86
N THR A 195 1.90 -14.05 5.40
CA THR A 195 1.06 -13.09 6.10
C THR A 195 1.35 -11.68 5.59
N THR A 196 0.36 -10.81 5.59
CA THR A 196 0.46 -9.41 5.14
C THR A 196 -0.02 -8.48 6.24
N LEU A 197 0.87 -7.58 6.67
CA LEU A 197 0.52 -6.48 7.59
C LEU A 197 -0.14 -5.34 6.84
N HIS A 198 -1.15 -4.74 7.46
CA HIS A 198 -1.83 -3.56 6.92
C HIS A 198 -1.47 -2.29 7.71
N ASN A 199 -2.35 -1.78 8.54
CA ASN A 199 -2.16 -0.44 9.12
C ASN A 199 -1.66 -0.42 10.56
N SER A 200 -1.65 -1.55 11.27
CA SER A 200 -1.32 -1.62 12.70
C SER A 200 -0.20 -2.61 13.01
N HIS A 201 0.42 -2.44 14.17
CA HIS A 201 1.22 -3.48 14.79
C HIS A 201 0.33 -4.68 15.06
N SER A 202 0.81 -5.89 14.76
CA SER A 202 -0.02 -7.09 14.81
C SER A 202 0.71 -8.23 15.51
N THR A 203 -0.07 -9.15 16.05
CA THR A 203 0.43 -10.37 16.71
C THR A 203 -0.31 -11.58 16.16
N ILE A 204 0.45 -12.59 15.76
CA ILE A 204 -0.05 -13.89 15.34
C ILE A 204 0.58 -14.99 16.19
N THR A 205 -0.14 -16.10 16.34
CA THR A 205 0.30 -17.25 17.12
C THR A 205 0.10 -18.54 16.34
N ALA A 206 1.15 -19.36 16.25
CA ALA A 206 1.05 -20.74 15.80
C ALA A 206 0.52 -21.60 16.95
N ASN A 207 -0.52 -22.36 16.71
CA ASN A 207 -1.10 -23.29 17.67
C ASN A 207 -0.69 -24.73 17.32
N PHE A 208 -0.45 -25.51 18.33
CA PHE A 208 -0.13 -26.93 18.21
C PHE A 208 -1.07 -27.74 19.11
N LYS A 209 -1.30 -28.98 18.72
CA LYS A 209 -2.08 -29.96 19.50
C LYS A 209 -1.23 -31.20 19.67
N SER A 210 -1.41 -31.93 20.77
CA SER A 210 -0.78 -33.23 20.94
C SER A 210 -1.16 -34.15 19.80
N GLY A 211 -0.18 -34.76 19.17
CA GLY A 211 -0.38 -35.81 18.16
C GLY A 211 -1.04 -37.03 18.82
N ALA A 212 -1.72 -37.85 18.03
CA ALA A 212 -2.27 -39.10 18.54
C ALA A 212 -1.12 -40.05 18.95
N GLU A 213 -1.11 -40.43 20.19
CA GLU A 213 -0.21 -41.46 20.67
C GLU A 213 -0.60 -42.80 20.04
N LEU A 214 0.29 -43.37 19.19
CA LEU A 214 0.09 -44.70 18.65
C LEU A 214 0.39 -45.74 19.74
N VAL A 215 -0.62 -46.19 20.45
CA VAL A 215 -0.49 -47.30 21.40
C VAL A 215 -0.47 -48.59 20.61
N PHE A 216 0.70 -49.18 20.45
CA PHE A 216 0.83 -50.54 19.91
C PHE A 216 0.59 -51.56 21.03
N THR A 217 -0.43 -52.38 20.88
CA THR A 217 -0.64 -53.52 21.77
C THR A 217 -0.21 -54.80 21.06
N VAL A 218 0.74 -55.52 21.63
CA VAL A 218 1.15 -56.84 21.17
C VAL A 218 0.31 -57.90 21.88
N ARG A 219 -0.42 -58.70 21.16
CA ARG A 219 -1.09 -59.91 21.72
C ARG A 219 -0.12 -61.05 21.74
N THR A 220 0.21 -61.56 22.91
CA THR A 220 0.95 -62.81 23.06
C THR A 220 0.07 -64.02 22.79
N SER A 221 0.67 -65.17 22.50
CA SER A 221 -0.05 -66.42 22.24
C SER A 221 -0.94 -66.87 23.46
N ALA A 222 -0.77 -66.30 24.63
CA ALA A 222 -1.60 -66.49 25.79
C ALA A 222 -2.78 -65.51 25.89
N ASN A 223 -3.11 -64.79 24.87
CA ASN A 223 -4.20 -63.79 24.80
C ASN A 223 -4.07 -62.62 25.84
N LYS A 224 -2.81 -62.40 26.32
CA LYS A 224 -2.51 -61.32 27.27
C LYS A 224 -2.03 -60.08 26.48
N ILE A 225 -2.67 -58.97 26.76
CA ILE A 225 -2.24 -57.66 26.20
C ILE A 225 -1.10 -57.14 27.08
N VAL A 226 0.06 -56.89 26.50
CA VAL A 226 1.18 -56.22 27.17
C VAL A 226 1.41 -54.86 26.49
N PRO A 227 1.31 -53.75 27.20
CA PRO A 227 1.67 -52.43 26.68
C PRO A 227 3.20 -52.40 26.46
N MET A 228 3.65 -51.94 25.32
CA MET A 228 5.07 -51.65 25.07
C MET A 228 5.37 -50.22 25.54
N PRO A 229 6.46 -50.03 26.29
CA PRO A 229 6.94 -48.69 26.59
C PRO A 229 7.43 -48.04 25.30
N VAL A 230 7.10 -46.75 25.14
CA VAL A 230 7.52 -45.87 24.05
C VAL A 230 8.95 -45.41 24.31
#